data_e87db60401ff3a13fc2197d09386d911
#
_entry.id   e87db60401ff3a13fc2197d09386d911
#
_cell.length_a   1.000
_cell.length_b   1.000
_cell.length_c   1.000
_cell.angle_alpha   90.00
_cell.angle_beta   90.00
_cell.angle_gamma   90.00
#
_symmetry.space_group_name_H-M   'P 1'
#
loop_
_entity.id
_entity.type
_entity.pdbx_description
1 polymer ?
#
loop_
_entity_poly.entity_id
_entity_poly.type
_entity_poly.pdbx_seq_one_letter_code
_entity_poly.pdbx_strand_id
1 'polypeptide(L)'
;MMRPLFDIHIIKKEIESGSLILTATNRLAKKIHESWAQHQIEQGIISWTKPEIFAIEHWIKETWLDCCDTAVTGIPNGAIISEEAEHLIWEGVIREEPGKPDGLMPENFSGLARDSYNIMQRWEIPLARLKDDSPLFHQWILRFQSKLKIYKFITEADSVLGLLEAYKANILAPQNRIITLGFDSMPPLYASLLKVASEKILREPALSNSVEKKQAKIVRAQFFDPHQEIRAAARWADLLQKKHPTHRIGIIIPTLTDSKRDLGRIVKEELGPSSLDCPQAKSSSSYNISTSIRLNDTPLVSSALLLLSLNFNQLPLENFCRLLNSPFWGRNSTLLTRAITEKKLRNLAQNPISNAEFINQLEFSEKSNISSDDPQKESAFCREARDLFARMSSKNSFSDWILLFQEQLAILGWPGQRDLNDAEYRQYQQWLNALERYISLDQLSLKVTLQDALRQL
;
A
#
# COMPACT_ATOMS: atom_id res chain seq x y z
N MET A 1 -28.40 13.60 -3.51
CA MET A 1 -27.63 13.62 -2.25
C MET A 1 -27.23 12.21 -1.89
N MET A 2 -25.95 11.89 -1.85
CA MET A 2 -25.49 10.55 -1.43
C MET A 2 -25.76 10.38 0.06
N ARG A 3 -26.42 9.29 0.48
CA ARG A 3 -26.60 8.98 1.89
C ARG A 3 -25.23 8.70 2.52
N PRO A 4 -24.98 9.21 3.75
CA PRO A 4 -23.74 8.97 4.46
C PRO A 4 -23.50 7.47 4.62
N LEU A 5 -22.23 7.02 4.48
CA LEU A 5 -21.87 5.60 4.54
C LEU A 5 -21.93 5.02 5.96
N PHE A 6 -21.94 5.88 6.96
CA PHE A 6 -22.09 5.53 8.37
C PHE A 6 -23.27 6.31 8.97
N ASP A 7 -24.06 5.67 9.80
CA ASP A 7 -25.15 6.34 10.52
C ASP A 7 -24.59 7.10 11.74
N ILE A 8 -24.36 8.40 11.53
CA ILE A 8 -23.74 9.25 12.56
C ILE A 8 -24.61 9.43 13.81
N HIS A 9 -25.94 9.23 13.70
CA HIS A 9 -26.84 9.41 14.85
C HIS A 9 -26.53 8.46 16.02
N ILE A 10 -25.90 7.32 15.72
CA ILE A 10 -25.52 6.30 16.70
C ILE A 10 -24.48 6.85 17.71
N ILE A 11 -23.54 7.69 17.22
CA ILE A 11 -22.41 8.19 18.01
C ILE A 11 -22.37 9.72 18.10
N LYS A 12 -23.41 10.40 17.63
CA LYS A 12 -23.48 11.87 17.59
C LYS A 12 -23.25 12.49 18.97
N LYS A 13 -23.92 11.99 20.00
CA LYS A 13 -23.80 12.49 21.37
C LYS A 13 -22.39 12.38 21.93
N GLU A 14 -21.72 11.30 21.58
CA GLU A 14 -20.36 11.01 22.01
C GLU A 14 -19.35 11.92 21.31
N ILE A 15 -19.55 12.19 20.01
CA ILE A 15 -18.73 13.17 19.28
C ILE A 15 -18.90 14.56 19.89
N GLU A 16 -20.14 14.98 20.13
CA GLU A 16 -20.45 16.28 20.72
C GLU A 16 -19.93 16.43 22.16
N SER A 17 -19.78 15.34 22.90
CA SER A 17 -19.18 15.33 24.25
C SER A 17 -17.65 15.32 24.25
N GLY A 18 -16.99 15.31 23.06
CA GLY A 18 -15.53 15.27 22.95
C GLY A 18 -14.92 13.91 23.31
N SER A 19 -15.68 12.82 23.16
CA SER A 19 -15.15 11.46 23.42
C SER A 19 -14.18 11.03 22.32
N LEU A 20 -13.11 10.33 22.70
CA LEU A 20 -12.20 9.67 21.76
C LEU A 20 -12.87 8.44 21.14
N ILE A 21 -12.93 8.37 19.82
CA ILE A 21 -13.51 7.25 19.09
C ILE A 21 -12.40 6.47 18.38
N LEU A 22 -12.21 5.23 18.79
CA LEU A 22 -11.22 4.33 18.22
C LEU A 22 -11.90 3.29 17.33
N THR A 23 -11.43 3.18 16.11
CA THR A 23 -11.93 2.24 15.10
C THR A 23 -10.93 1.14 14.83
N ALA A 24 -11.43 -0.03 14.39
CA ALA A 24 -10.57 -1.15 14.01
C ALA A 24 -9.76 -0.87 12.73
N THR A 25 -10.18 0.08 11.88
CA THR A 25 -9.52 0.37 10.61
C THR A 25 -9.56 1.86 10.27
N ASN A 26 -8.53 2.35 9.59
CA ASN A 26 -8.47 3.71 9.04
C ASN A 26 -9.64 4.02 8.08
N ARG A 27 -10.12 3.01 7.36
CA ARG A 27 -11.26 3.16 6.44
C ARG A 27 -12.53 3.51 7.19
N LEU A 28 -12.79 2.86 8.32
CA LEU A 28 -13.96 3.15 9.15
C LEU A 28 -13.85 4.56 9.75
N ALA A 29 -12.70 4.93 10.32
CA ALA A 29 -12.45 6.27 10.83
C ALA A 29 -12.75 7.34 9.78
N LYS A 30 -12.21 7.18 8.56
CA LYS A 30 -12.45 8.09 7.45
C LYS A 30 -13.94 8.20 7.09
N LYS A 31 -14.67 7.08 7.06
CA LYS A 31 -16.10 7.07 6.76
C LYS A 31 -16.94 7.77 7.83
N ILE A 32 -16.56 7.65 9.08
CA ILE A 32 -17.21 8.38 10.17
C ILE A 32 -16.94 9.88 10.05
N HIS A 33 -15.69 10.30 9.76
CA HIS A 33 -15.37 11.70 9.50
C HIS A 33 -16.17 12.28 8.33
N GLU A 34 -16.26 11.56 7.20
CA GLU A 34 -17.06 11.97 6.04
C GLU A 34 -18.55 12.13 6.40
N SER A 35 -19.11 11.17 7.16
CA SER A 35 -20.51 11.22 7.59
C SER A 35 -20.78 12.34 8.59
N TRP A 36 -19.82 12.63 9.48
CA TRP A 36 -19.89 13.77 10.39
C TRP A 36 -19.86 15.09 9.64
N ALA A 37 -18.92 15.26 8.72
CA ALA A 37 -18.82 16.45 7.88
C ALA A 37 -20.11 16.71 7.09
N GLN A 38 -20.66 15.66 6.48
CA GLN A 38 -21.95 15.76 5.77
C GLN A 38 -23.08 16.18 6.71
N HIS A 39 -23.17 15.61 7.91
CA HIS A 39 -24.16 15.97 8.91
C HIS A 39 -24.04 17.46 9.31
N GLN A 40 -22.83 17.98 9.52
CA GLN A 40 -22.60 19.38 9.87
C GLN A 40 -23.06 20.32 8.73
N ILE A 41 -22.72 19.97 7.48
CA ILE A 41 -23.15 20.75 6.31
C ILE A 41 -24.68 20.75 6.17
N GLU A 42 -25.34 19.63 6.42
CA GLU A 42 -26.82 19.53 6.39
C GLU A 42 -27.49 20.38 7.50
N GLN A 43 -26.80 20.61 8.62
CA GLN A 43 -27.23 21.53 9.68
C GLN A 43 -26.90 23.02 9.39
N GLY A 44 -26.28 23.32 8.25
CA GLY A 44 -25.88 24.68 7.87
C GLY A 44 -24.63 25.18 8.59
N ILE A 45 -23.87 24.30 9.25
CA ILE A 45 -22.63 24.66 9.96
C ILE A 45 -21.50 24.71 8.97
N ILE A 46 -20.80 25.83 8.87
CA ILE A 46 -19.72 26.09 7.89
C ILE A 46 -18.35 25.66 8.45
N SER A 47 -18.17 25.73 9.77
CA SER A 47 -16.90 25.39 10.42
C SER A 47 -17.16 24.64 11.72
N TRP A 48 -16.40 23.59 11.97
CA TRP A 48 -16.47 22.78 13.20
C TRP A 48 -15.09 22.25 13.58
N THR A 49 -14.92 21.94 14.86
CA THR A 49 -13.73 21.25 15.35
C THR A 49 -13.72 19.82 14.84
N LYS A 50 -12.58 19.38 14.33
CA LYS A 50 -12.38 18.00 13.88
C LYS A 50 -12.58 17.06 15.10
N PRO A 51 -13.49 16.08 15.04
CA PRO A 51 -13.67 15.13 16.12
C PRO A 51 -12.47 14.18 16.25
N GLU A 52 -12.22 13.72 17.47
CA GLU A 52 -11.15 12.76 17.77
C GLU A 52 -11.57 11.34 17.38
N ILE A 53 -11.41 11.00 16.12
CA ILE A 53 -11.76 9.70 15.54
C ILE A 53 -10.55 9.14 14.83
N PHE A 54 -9.99 8.03 15.32
CA PHE A 54 -8.77 7.43 14.81
C PHE A 54 -8.89 5.91 14.71
N ALA A 55 -8.12 5.29 13.82
CA ALA A 55 -7.84 3.86 13.96
C ALA A 55 -6.94 3.65 15.19
N ILE A 56 -7.13 2.55 15.90
CA ILE A 56 -6.43 2.29 17.17
C ILE A 56 -4.90 2.29 16.97
N GLU A 57 -4.39 1.70 15.90
CA GLU A 57 -2.95 1.67 15.59
C GLU A 57 -2.39 3.08 15.33
N HIS A 58 -3.16 3.93 14.66
CA HIS A 58 -2.77 5.33 14.43
C HIS A 58 -2.75 6.13 15.74
N TRP A 59 -3.76 5.97 16.57
CA TRP A 59 -3.81 6.62 17.89
C TRP A 59 -2.65 6.19 18.79
N ILE A 60 -2.32 4.90 18.84
CA ILE A 60 -1.17 4.38 19.58
C ILE A 60 0.13 5.06 19.11
N LYS A 61 0.32 5.11 17.79
CA LYS A 61 1.53 5.71 17.19
C LYS A 61 1.66 7.20 17.51
N GLU A 62 0.58 7.98 17.33
CA GLU A 62 0.59 9.42 17.63
C GLU A 62 0.82 9.67 19.11
N THR A 63 0.11 8.94 20.00
CA THR A 63 0.30 9.08 21.46
C THR A 63 1.73 8.72 21.87
N TRP A 64 2.34 7.72 21.23
CA TRP A 64 3.73 7.37 21.48
C TRP A 64 4.70 8.47 21.03
N LEU A 65 4.48 9.05 19.85
CA LEU A 65 5.31 10.16 19.34
C LEU A 65 5.21 11.38 20.25
N ASP A 66 4.02 11.74 20.69
CA ASP A 66 3.81 12.84 21.66
C ASP A 66 4.57 12.59 22.97
N CYS A 67 4.61 11.35 23.45
CA CYS A 67 5.40 10.98 24.62
C CYS A 67 6.89 11.11 24.41
N CYS A 68 7.40 10.75 23.21
CA CYS A 68 8.80 10.87 22.87
C CYS A 68 9.22 12.35 22.77
N ASP A 69 8.40 13.20 22.16
CA ASP A 69 8.66 14.62 21.97
C ASP A 69 8.66 15.41 23.30
N THR A 70 7.83 14.99 24.25
CA THR A 70 7.77 15.61 25.58
C THR A 70 8.90 15.15 26.53
N ALA A 71 9.84 14.32 26.04
CA ALA A 71 10.98 13.78 26.81
C ALA A 71 10.58 13.19 28.17
N VAL A 72 9.46 12.47 28.19
CA VAL A 72 8.94 11.84 29.42
C VAL A 72 9.92 10.80 29.90
N THR A 73 10.50 11.06 31.09
CA THR A 73 11.47 10.14 31.71
C THR A 73 10.77 8.84 32.14
N GLY A 74 11.33 7.70 31.76
CA GLY A 74 10.82 6.37 32.17
C GLY A 74 10.12 5.59 31.06
N ILE A 75 9.96 6.16 29.85
CA ILE A 75 9.47 5.42 28.68
C ILE A 75 10.68 4.82 27.92
N PRO A 76 10.56 3.60 27.37
CA PRO A 76 11.62 3.03 26.55
C PRO A 76 12.00 3.96 25.39
N ASN A 77 13.28 4.33 25.29
CA ASN A 77 13.77 5.12 24.17
C ASN A 77 13.90 4.23 22.94
N GLY A 78 13.13 4.49 21.90
CA GLY A 78 13.24 3.79 20.62
C GLY A 78 12.22 4.32 19.61
N ALA A 79 12.62 4.39 18.37
CA ALA A 79 11.68 4.65 17.28
C ALA A 79 10.87 3.39 16.98
N ILE A 80 9.55 3.53 16.77
CA ILE A 80 8.75 2.41 16.29
C ILE A 80 9.28 2.01 14.92
N ILE A 81 9.62 0.73 14.77
CA ILE A 81 10.13 0.20 13.52
C ILE A 81 9.07 0.33 12.40
N SER A 82 9.51 0.76 11.21
CA SER A 82 8.64 0.76 10.03
C SER A 82 8.40 -0.68 9.53
N GLU A 83 7.31 -0.90 8.81
CA GLU A 83 6.98 -2.20 8.23
C GLU A 83 8.08 -2.70 7.30
N GLU A 84 8.66 -1.80 6.51
CA GLU A 84 9.74 -2.09 5.57
C GLU A 84 11.04 -2.48 6.29
N ALA A 85 11.42 -1.74 7.34
CA ALA A 85 12.60 -2.05 8.15
C ALA A 85 12.44 -3.37 8.91
N GLU A 86 11.25 -3.62 9.46
CA GLU A 86 10.92 -4.86 10.15
C GLU A 86 11.07 -6.07 9.19
N HIS A 87 10.54 -5.94 7.97
CA HIS A 87 10.65 -6.97 6.93
C HIS A 87 12.11 -7.28 6.59
N LEU A 88 12.95 -6.26 6.42
CA LEU A 88 14.38 -6.42 6.13
C LEU A 88 15.14 -7.09 7.28
N ILE A 89 14.84 -6.75 8.52
CA ILE A 89 15.48 -7.39 9.68
C ILE A 89 15.08 -8.87 9.73
N TRP A 90 13.81 -9.21 9.52
CA TRP A 90 13.35 -10.59 9.45
C TRP A 90 14.02 -11.36 8.31
N GLU A 91 14.08 -10.76 7.12
CA GLU A 91 14.78 -11.37 5.97
C GLU A 91 16.25 -11.66 6.30
N GLY A 92 16.95 -10.71 6.93
CA GLY A 92 18.33 -10.87 7.38
C GLY A 92 18.49 -11.98 8.41
N VAL A 93 17.58 -12.07 9.40
CA VAL A 93 17.59 -13.14 10.41
C VAL A 93 17.42 -14.51 9.78
N ILE A 94 16.49 -14.66 8.84
CA ILE A 94 16.24 -15.94 8.15
C ILE A 94 17.39 -16.31 7.20
N ARG A 95 18.00 -15.33 6.55
CA ARG A 95 19.14 -15.52 5.64
C ARG A 95 20.39 -16.02 6.39
N GLU A 96 20.60 -15.52 7.61
CA GLU A 96 21.72 -15.89 8.48
C GLU A 96 21.52 -17.21 9.23
N GLU A 97 20.40 -17.93 9.02
CA GLU A 97 20.12 -19.20 9.71
C GLU A 97 21.12 -20.28 9.30
N PRO A 98 21.91 -20.83 10.26
CA PRO A 98 22.81 -21.95 10.00
C PRO A 98 22.02 -23.22 9.64
N GLY A 99 22.38 -23.87 8.54
CA GLY A 99 21.73 -25.13 8.14
C GLY A 99 20.28 -24.99 7.69
N LYS A 100 19.91 -23.80 7.17
CA LYS A 100 18.58 -23.61 6.60
C LYS A 100 18.29 -24.68 5.53
N PRO A 101 17.06 -25.20 5.46
CA PRO A 101 16.66 -26.14 4.42
C PRO A 101 16.90 -25.54 3.03
N ASP A 102 17.38 -26.37 2.08
CA ASP A 102 17.47 -25.99 0.69
C ASP A 102 16.08 -25.59 0.17
N GLY A 103 15.98 -24.43 -0.49
CA GLY A 103 14.71 -23.90 -0.99
C GLY A 103 13.97 -22.96 -0.04
N LEU A 104 14.44 -22.74 1.20
CA LEU A 104 13.89 -21.71 2.07
C LEU A 104 14.35 -20.34 1.58
N MET A 105 13.45 -19.63 0.90
CA MET A 105 13.68 -18.26 0.40
C MET A 105 13.31 -17.25 1.50
N PRO A 106 14.29 -16.50 2.07
CA PRO A 106 14.02 -15.54 3.16
C PRO A 106 12.90 -14.56 2.84
N GLU A 107 12.83 -14.13 1.59
CA GLU A 107 11.83 -13.19 1.07
C GLU A 107 10.38 -13.68 1.23
N ASN A 108 10.16 -14.99 1.09
CA ASN A 108 8.83 -15.59 1.21
C ASN A 108 8.39 -15.79 2.66
N PHE A 109 9.35 -15.92 3.58
CA PHE A 109 9.07 -16.24 4.98
C PHE A 109 9.15 -15.03 5.91
N SER A 110 9.83 -13.96 5.53
CA SER A 110 9.99 -12.75 6.35
C SER A 110 8.64 -12.12 6.71
N GLY A 111 7.71 -12.02 5.76
CA GLY A 111 6.36 -11.52 6.00
C GLY A 111 5.57 -12.41 6.96
N LEU A 112 5.61 -13.72 6.77
CA LEU A 112 4.94 -14.68 7.65
C LEU A 112 5.51 -14.65 9.07
N ALA A 113 6.84 -14.56 9.21
CA ALA A 113 7.50 -14.47 10.50
C ALA A 113 7.12 -13.19 11.26
N ARG A 114 7.13 -12.05 10.55
CA ARG A 114 6.67 -10.76 11.06
C ARG A 114 5.23 -10.84 11.55
N ASP A 115 4.32 -11.28 10.69
CA ASP A 115 2.88 -11.30 11.00
C ASP A 115 2.59 -12.23 12.18
N SER A 116 3.26 -13.40 12.23
CA SER A 116 3.14 -14.35 13.33
C SER A 116 3.64 -13.74 14.64
N TYR A 117 4.79 -13.05 14.61
CA TYR A 117 5.35 -12.41 15.78
C TYR A 117 4.45 -11.27 16.29
N ASN A 118 3.93 -10.42 15.40
CA ASN A 118 3.02 -9.34 15.75
C ASN A 118 1.70 -9.87 16.36
N ILE A 119 1.15 -10.98 15.82
CA ILE A 119 -0.01 -11.66 16.42
C ILE A 119 0.34 -12.15 17.82
N MET A 120 1.49 -12.81 18.00
CA MET A 120 1.90 -13.31 19.31
C MET A 120 1.99 -12.20 20.35
N GLN A 121 2.60 -11.07 19.99
CA GLN A 121 2.71 -9.92 20.90
C GLN A 121 1.34 -9.34 21.24
N ARG A 122 0.50 -9.06 20.25
CA ARG A 122 -0.84 -8.48 20.45
C ARG A 122 -1.76 -9.38 21.27
N TRP A 123 -1.63 -10.71 21.13
CA TRP A 123 -2.43 -11.70 21.84
C TRP A 123 -1.76 -12.24 23.11
N GLU A 124 -0.61 -11.65 23.49
CA GLU A 124 0.14 -12.01 24.69
C GLU A 124 0.46 -13.52 24.77
N ILE A 125 0.79 -14.13 23.61
CA ILE A 125 1.15 -15.55 23.52
C ILE A 125 2.59 -15.72 24.05
N PRO A 126 2.81 -16.53 25.11
CA PRO A 126 4.14 -16.68 25.70
C PRO A 126 5.13 -17.30 24.73
N LEU A 127 6.31 -16.68 24.58
CA LEU A 127 7.41 -17.18 23.74
C LEU A 127 7.85 -18.60 24.14
N ALA A 128 7.72 -18.97 25.42
CA ALA A 128 8.06 -20.28 25.92
C ALA A 128 7.30 -21.43 25.21
N ARG A 129 6.07 -21.21 24.76
CA ARG A 129 5.31 -22.22 24.00
C ARG A 129 5.96 -22.60 22.68
N LEU A 130 6.64 -21.67 22.03
CA LEU A 130 7.31 -21.92 20.75
C LEU A 130 8.56 -22.77 20.86
N LYS A 131 9.15 -22.87 22.05
CA LYS A 131 10.40 -23.60 22.23
C LYS A 131 10.25 -25.07 21.82
N ASP A 132 9.10 -25.66 22.09
CA ASP A 132 8.79 -27.05 21.78
C ASP A 132 8.04 -27.20 20.46
N ASP A 133 7.08 -26.31 20.16
CA ASP A 133 6.23 -26.40 18.99
C ASP A 133 6.91 -25.92 17.71
N SER A 134 7.79 -24.93 17.79
CA SER A 134 8.48 -24.33 16.64
C SER A 134 9.86 -23.76 17.03
N PRO A 135 10.84 -24.62 17.34
CA PRO A 135 12.14 -24.19 17.87
C PRO A 135 12.91 -23.26 16.93
N LEU A 136 12.76 -23.44 15.61
CA LEU A 136 13.40 -22.61 14.61
C LEU A 136 12.83 -21.16 14.66
N PHE A 137 11.53 -21.01 14.68
CA PHE A 137 10.91 -19.69 14.78
C PHE A 137 11.21 -19.01 16.13
N HIS A 138 11.26 -19.80 17.22
CA HIS A 138 11.71 -19.27 18.50
C HIS A 138 13.13 -18.66 18.42
N GLN A 139 14.09 -19.34 17.77
CA GLN A 139 15.42 -18.80 17.56
C GLN A 139 15.42 -17.53 16.70
N TRP A 140 14.63 -17.50 15.64
CA TRP A 140 14.50 -16.30 14.81
C TRP A 140 13.99 -15.11 15.62
N ILE A 141 12.99 -15.30 16.47
CA ILE A 141 12.49 -14.23 17.36
C ILE A 141 13.59 -13.68 18.26
N LEU A 142 14.39 -14.55 18.90
CA LEU A 142 15.48 -14.11 19.77
C LEU A 142 16.54 -13.28 19.01
N ARG A 143 16.88 -13.70 17.79
CA ARG A 143 17.80 -12.93 16.92
C ARG A 143 17.19 -11.61 16.47
N PHE A 144 15.91 -11.62 16.08
CA PHE A 144 15.18 -10.42 15.72
C PHE A 144 15.18 -9.41 16.86
N GLN A 145 14.82 -9.82 18.07
CA GLN A 145 14.85 -8.96 19.26
C GLN A 145 16.26 -8.42 19.56
N SER A 146 17.29 -9.22 19.32
CA SER A 146 18.69 -8.77 19.46
C SER A 146 19.03 -7.68 18.44
N LYS A 147 18.61 -7.84 17.19
CA LYS A 147 18.80 -6.83 16.12
C LYS A 147 18.03 -5.55 16.41
N LEU A 148 16.79 -5.63 16.91
CA LEU A 148 16.02 -4.45 17.32
C LEU A 148 16.79 -3.61 18.37
N LYS A 149 17.39 -4.26 19.35
CA LYS A 149 18.19 -3.57 20.37
C LYS A 149 19.44 -2.86 19.78
N ILE A 150 20.11 -3.52 18.83
CA ILE A 150 21.27 -2.94 18.13
C ILE A 150 20.89 -1.69 17.35
N TYR A 151 19.79 -1.74 16.62
CA TYR A 151 19.30 -0.63 15.81
C TYR A 151 18.49 0.40 16.61
N LYS A 152 18.25 0.16 17.90
CA LYS A 152 17.44 1.01 18.80
C LYS A 152 16.00 1.17 18.32
N PHE A 153 15.44 0.13 17.72
CA PHE A 153 14.03 0.07 17.37
C PHE A 153 13.22 -0.63 18.44
N ILE A 154 11.95 -0.28 18.47
CA ILE A 154 10.91 -0.97 19.25
C ILE A 154 9.80 -1.43 18.31
N THR A 155 9.08 -2.47 18.70
CA THR A 155 7.86 -2.89 17.99
C THR A 155 6.68 -2.01 18.38
N GLU A 156 5.58 -2.09 17.63
CA GLU A 156 4.31 -1.47 18.04
C GLU A 156 3.85 -2.00 19.41
N ALA A 157 3.99 -3.30 19.65
CA ALA A 157 3.63 -3.88 20.95
C ALA A 157 4.47 -3.33 22.09
N ASP A 158 5.77 -3.09 21.88
CA ASP A 158 6.63 -2.45 22.88
C ASP A 158 6.17 -1.01 23.17
N SER A 159 5.73 -0.27 22.16
CA SER A 159 5.16 1.06 22.36
C SER A 159 3.86 1.02 23.18
N VAL A 160 3.01 0.03 22.92
CA VAL A 160 1.78 -0.18 23.73
C VAL A 160 2.11 -0.49 25.18
N LEU A 161 3.10 -1.33 25.44
CA LEU A 161 3.58 -1.63 26.79
C LEU A 161 4.14 -0.37 27.47
N GLY A 162 4.92 0.43 26.75
CA GLY A 162 5.44 1.71 27.24
C GLY A 162 4.32 2.70 27.58
N LEU A 163 3.30 2.84 26.74
CA LEU A 163 2.14 3.67 27.01
C LEU A 163 1.34 3.16 28.22
N LEU A 164 1.18 1.85 28.34
CA LEU A 164 0.49 1.23 29.47
C LEU A 164 1.18 1.58 30.81
N GLU A 165 2.51 1.52 30.85
CA GLU A 165 3.29 1.93 32.04
C GLU A 165 3.20 3.45 32.28
N ALA A 166 3.20 4.27 31.24
CA ALA A 166 3.05 5.72 31.35
C ALA A 166 1.70 6.13 31.95
N TYR A 167 0.61 5.48 31.54
CA TYR A 167 -0.72 5.69 32.14
C TYR A 167 -0.77 5.21 33.58
N LYS A 168 -0.23 4.03 33.90
CA LYS A 168 -0.17 3.51 35.29
C LYS A 168 0.65 4.41 36.22
N ALA A 169 1.71 5.02 35.71
CA ALA A 169 2.53 5.96 36.45
C ALA A 169 1.93 7.37 36.55
N ASN A 170 0.72 7.60 36.04
CA ASN A 170 0.05 8.90 35.93
C ASN A 170 0.88 9.97 35.19
N ILE A 171 1.74 9.54 34.27
CA ILE A 171 2.49 10.43 33.39
C ILE A 171 1.57 10.96 32.28
N LEU A 172 0.70 10.09 31.76
CA LEU A 172 -0.35 10.45 30.82
C LEU A 172 -1.68 10.56 31.52
N ALA A 173 -2.42 11.62 31.24
CA ALA A 173 -3.77 11.78 31.74
C ALA A 173 -4.74 10.86 31.01
N PRO A 174 -5.56 10.07 31.73
CA PRO A 174 -6.55 9.23 31.08
C PRO A 174 -7.62 10.06 30.37
N GLN A 175 -8.15 9.54 29.29
CA GLN A 175 -9.29 10.11 28.59
C GLN A 175 -10.59 9.91 29.41
N ASN A 176 -11.46 10.90 29.45
CA ASN A 176 -12.73 10.78 30.18
C ASN A 176 -13.57 9.61 29.63
N ARG A 177 -13.56 9.43 28.30
CA ARG A 177 -14.33 8.38 27.63
C ARG A 177 -13.70 7.96 26.33
N ILE A 178 -13.57 6.65 26.13
CA ILE A 178 -13.16 6.03 24.87
C ILE A 178 -14.30 5.17 24.33
N ILE A 179 -14.58 5.25 23.03
CA ILE A 179 -15.56 4.44 22.34
C ILE A 179 -14.83 3.61 21.30
N THR A 180 -15.07 2.31 21.29
CA THR A 180 -14.47 1.39 20.31
C THR A 180 -15.51 0.92 19.30
N LEU A 181 -15.20 1.01 18.00
CA LEU A 181 -16.10 0.67 16.88
C LEU A 181 -15.46 -0.27 15.87
N GLY A 182 -16.23 -1.25 15.42
CA GLY A 182 -15.86 -2.16 14.36
C GLY A 182 -14.82 -3.22 14.75
N PHE A 183 -14.74 -3.57 16.02
CA PHE A 183 -13.88 -4.65 16.51
C PHE A 183 -14.69 -5.94 16.68
N ASP A 184 -14.42 -6.94 15.89
CA ASP A 184 -14.98 -8.29 16.08
C ASP A 184 -14.37 -8.93 17.33
N SER A 185 -13.05 -8.78 17.50
CA SER A 185 -12.30 -9.19 18.69
C SER A 185 -11.22 -8.15 19.00
N MET A 186 -11.04 -7.85 20.29
CA MET A 186 -10.03 -6.90 20.76
C MET A 186 -8.81 -7.68 21.26
N PRO A 187 -7.60 -7.45 20.69
CA PRO A 187 -6.40 -8.05 21.23
C PRO A 187 -6.20 -7.73 22.72
N PRO A 188 -5.79 -8.71 23.57
CA PRO A 188 -5.61 -8.52 25.00
C PRO A 188 -4.70 -7.34 25.35
N LEU A 189 -3.59 -7.17 24.61
CA LEU A 189 -2.67 -6.06 24.82
C LEU A 189 -3.36 -4.70 24.64
N TYR A 190 -4.15 -4.51 23.58
CA TYR A 190 -4.89 -3.28 23.37
C TYR A 190 -5.99 -3.09 24.42
N ALA A 191 -6.68 -4.18 24.80
CA ALA A 191 -7.70 -4.12 25.85
C ALA A 191 -7.10 -3.68 27.18
N SER A 192 -5.88 -4.11 27.49
CA SER A 192 -5.13 -3.72 28.69
C SER A 192 -4.76 -2.23 28.66
N LEU A 193 -4.27 -1.72 27.52
CA LEU A 193 -3.98 -0.30 27.34
C LEU A 193 -5.24 0.55 27.52
N LEU A 194 -6.32 0.21 26.85
CA LEU A 194 -7.55 1.00 26.89
C LEU A 194 -8.14 1.09 28.32
N LYS A 195 -8.02 0.04 29.13
CA LYS A 195 -8.50 0.02 30.51
C LYS A 195 -7.81 1.07 31.40
N VAL A 196 -6.55 1.37 31.15
CA VAL A 196 -5.80 2.38 31.92
C VAL A 196 -5.85 3.76 31.26
N ALA A 197 -6.02 3.81 29.94
CA ALA A 197 -6.10 5.05 29.17
C ALA A 197 -7.46 5.77 29.30
N SER A 198 -8.47 5.16 29.90
CA SER A 198 -9.80 5.77 30.02
C SER A 198 -10.48 5.41 31.33
N GLU A 199 -11.18 6.40 31.90
CA GLU A 199 -12.06 6.18 33.04
C GLU A 199 -13.29 5.35 32.66
N LYS A 200 -13.78 5.49 31.44
CA LYS A 200 -14.98 4.80 30.94
C LYS A 200 -14.79 4.35 29.48
N ILE A 201 -14.81 3.04 29.26
CA ILE A 201 -14.82 2.44 27.94
C ILE A 201 -16.26 2.05 27.57
N LEU A 202 -16.75 2.59 26.48
CA LEU A 202 -17.98 2.13 25.84
C LEU A 202 -17.58 1.29 24.61
N ARG A 203 -17.79 -0.01 24.71
CA ARG A 203 -17.79 -0.86 23.52
C ARG A 203 -19.00 -0.47 22.69
N GLU A 204 -18.88 -0.68 21.36
CA GLU A 204 -19.91 -0.37 20.37
C GLU A 204 -21.30 -0.43 21.02
N PRO A 205 -22.01 0.72 21.07
CA PRO A 205 -23.38 0.70 21.55
C PRO A 205 -24.07 -0.37 20.73
N ALA A 206 -24.64 -1.37 21.39
CA ALA A 206 -25.13 -2.57 20.77
C ALA A 206 -26.04 -2.21 19.59
N LEU A 207 -25.46 -2.09 18.40
CA LEU A 207 -26.18 -1.98 17.11
C LEU A 207 -27.16 -3.13 16.95
N SER A 208 -27.00 -4.17 17.78
CA SER A 208 -27.76 -5.40 17.73
C SER A 208 -29.18 -5.31 18.33
N ASN A 209 -29.50 -4.33 19.16
CA ASN A 209 -30.75 -4.37 19.90
C ASN A 209 -31.93 -3.62 19.27
N SER A 210 -31.73 -2.88 18.18
CA SER A 210 -32.83 -2.15 17.51
C SER A 210 -33.08 -2.55 16.04
N VAL A 211 -32.24 -3.40 15.46
CA VAL A 211 -32.60 -3.97 14.16
C VAL A 211 -33.57 -5.12 14.44
N GLU A 212 -34.87 -4.83 14.33
CA GLU A 212 -35.86 -5.90 14.10
C GLU A 212 -35.21 -6.90 13.13
N LYS A 213 -35.06 -8.16 13.55
CA LYS A 213 -34.57 -9.24 12.70
C LYS A 213 -35.59 -9.43 11.56
N LYS A 214 -35.54 -8.54 10.57
CA LYS A 214 -36.29 -8.75 9.32
C LYS A 214 -35.75 -10.03 8.72
N GLN A 215 -36.64 -10.99 8.58
CA GLN A 215 -36.30 -12.28 7.99
C GLN A 215 -35.75 -12.03 6.57
N ALA A 216 -34.46 -12.26 6.39
CA ALA A 216 -33.81 -12.06 5.11
C ALA A 216 -34.28 -13.13 4.11
N LYS A 217 -34.62 -12.71 2.91
CA LYS A 217 -34.91 -13.65 1.81
C LYS A 217 -33.56 -14.15 1.27
N ILE A 218 -33.24 -15.41 1.57
CA ILE A 218 -32.03 -16.06 1.09
C ILE A 218 -32.35 -16.79 -0.21
N VAL A 219 -31.57 -16.50 -1.25
CA VAL A 219 -31.64 -17.18 -2.55
C VAL A 219 -30.24 -17.72 -2.87
N ARG A 220 -30.18 -18.95 -3.37
CA ARG A 220 -28.95 -19.59 -3.85
C ARG A 220 -29.04 -19.77 -5.36
N ALA A 221 -27.96 -19.37 -6.06
CA ALA A 221 -27.79 -19.63 -7.49
C ALA A 221 -26.46 -20.32 -7.72
N GLN A 222 -26.39 -21.16 -8.76
CA GLN A 222 -25.17 -21.86 -9.17
C GLN A 222 -24.86 -21.47 -10.62
N PHE A 223 -23.60 -21.22 -10.91
CA PHE A 223 -23.11 -20.83 -12.22
C PHE A 223 -22.05 -21.81 -12.71
N PHE A 224 -21.81 -21.84 -13.99
CA PHE A 224 -20.87 -22.75 -14.62
C PHE A 224 -19.42 -22.37 -14.34
N ASP A 225 -19.12 -21.06 -14.30
CA ASP A 225 -17.79 -20.52 -14.04
C ASP A 225 -17.86 -19.24 -13.20
N PRO A 226 -16.74 -18.84 -12.56
CA PRO A 226 -16.66 -17.63 -11.72
C PRO A 226 -16.97 -16.33 -12.49
N HIS A 227 -16.67 -16.27 -13.80
CA HIS A 227 -16.95 -15.06 -14.60
C HIS A 227 -18.44 -14.86 -14.80
N GLN A 228 -19.20 -15.95 -15.04
CA GLN A 228 -20.65 -15.90 -15.13
C GLN A 228 -21.30 -15.53 -13.80
N GLU A 229 -20.76 -16.06 -12.69
CA GLU A 229 -21.20 -15.70 -11.33
C GLU A 229 -21.05 -14.21 -11.07
N ILE A 230 -19.85 -13.63 -11.31
CA ILE A 230 -19.56 -12.21 -11.12
C ILE A 230 -20.47 -11.35 -12.03
N ARG A 231 -20.62 -11.74 -13.30
CA ARG A 231 -21.48 -11.04 -14.26
C ARG A 231 -22.95 -11.04 -13.83
N ALA A 232 -23.45 -12.17 -13.36
CA ALA A 232 -24.79 -12.29 -12.84
C ALA A 232 -25.02 -11.43 -11.59
N ALA A 233 -24.03 -11.42 -10.66
CA ALA A 233 -24.07 -10.58 -9.46
C ALA A 233 -24.07 -9.08 -9.82
N ALA A 234 -23.26 -8.66 -10.79
CA ALA A 234 -23.21 -7.27 -11.25
C ALA A 234 -24.55 -6.85 -11.91
N ARG A 235 -25.10 -7.68 -12.77
CA ARG A 235 -26.45 -7.42 -13.38
C ARG A 235 -27.55 -7.37 -12.34
N TRP A 236 -27.54 -8.27 -11.38
CA TRP A 236 -28.49 -8.25 -10.28
C TRP A 236 -28.38 -6.95 -9.48
N ALA A 237 -27.17 -6.50 -9.19
CA ALA A 237 -26.94 -5.25 -8.50
C ALA A 237 -27.44 -4.04 -9.29
N ASP A 238 -27.20 -3.98 -10.60
CA ASP A 238 -27.70 -2.92 -11.49
C ASP A 238 -29.24 -2.86 -11.50
N LEU A 239 -29.87 -4.01 -11.69
CA LEU A 239 -31.32 -4.12 -11.69
C LEU A 239 -31.94 -3.70 -10.34
N LEU A 240 -31.33 -4.12 -9.25
CA LEU A 240 -31.78 -3.77 -7.90
C LEU A 240 -31.59 -2.27 -7.62
N GLN A 241 -30.48 -1.69 -8.04
CA GLN A 241 -30.21 -0.26 -7.91
C GLN A 241 -31.16 0.60 -8.71
N LYS A 242 -31.49 0.20 -9.93
CA LYS A 242 -32.50 0.87 -10.77
C LYS A 242 -33.89 0.82 -10.13
N LYS A 243 -34.25 -0.32 -9.54
CA LYS A 243 -35.56 -0.48 -8.86
C LYS A 243 -35.61 0.25 -7.51
N HIS A 244 -34.50 0.27 -6.78
CA HIS A 244 -34.38 0.85 -5.44
C HIS A 244 -33.13 1.72 -5.33
N PRO A 245 -33.13 2.96 -5.86
CA PRO A 245 -31.93 3.81 -5.92
C PRO A 245 -31.30 4.14 -4.55
N THR A 246 -32.06 3.99 -3.47
CA THR A 246 -31.60 4.26 -2.11
C THR A 246 -30.98 3.05 -1.41
N HIS A 247 -31.07 1.85 -2.02
CA HIS A 247 -30.52 0.65 -1.42
C HIS A 247 -28.99 0.61 -1.56
N ARG A 248 -28.33 0.06 -0.55
CA ARG A 248 -26.91 -0.25 -0.58
C ARG A 248 -26.73 -1.72 -0.90
N ILE A 249 -25.91 -2.00 -1.88
CA ILE A 249 -25.66 -3.35 -2.36
C ILE A 249 -24.20 -3.68 -2.08
N GLY A 250 -23.94 -4.77 -1.38
CA GLY A 250 -22.61 -5.30 -1.14
C GLY A 250 -22.43 -6.62 -1.88
N ILE A 251 -21.34 -6.74 -2.64
CA ILE A 251 -20.90 -7.98 -3.28
C ILE A 251 -19.62 -8.42 -2.56
N ILE A 252 -19.63 -9.58 -1.92
CA ILE A 252 -18.49 -10.12 -1.16
C ILE A 252 -17.87 -11.26 -1.98
N ILE A 253 -16.60 -11.10 -2.34
CA ILE A 253 -15.81 -12.10 -3.08
C ILE A 253 -14.61 -12.48 -2.22
N PRO A 254 -14.57 -13.69 -1.63
CA PRO A 254 -13.50 -14.11 -0.74
C PRO A 254 -12.10 -14.08 -1.38
N THR A 255 -11.99 -14.44 -2.66
CA THR A 255 -10.74 -14.51 -3.43
C THR A 255 -10.53 -13.29 -4.33
N LEU A 256 -10.92 -12.11 -3.87
CA LEU A 256 -10.92 -10.88 -4.67
C LEU A 256 -9.54 -10.50 -5.21
N THR A 257 -8.46 -10.77 -4.46
CA THR A 257 -7.07 -10.47 -4.84
C THR A 257 -6.65 -11.17 -6.13
N ASP A 258 -7.04 -12.42 -6.32
CA ASP A 258 -6.61 -13.26 -7.44
C ASP A 258 -7.35 -12.94 -8.73
N SER A 259 -8.61 -12.50 -8.60
CA SER A 259 -9.52 -12.26 -9.74
C SER A 259 -9.70 -10.79 -10.10
N LYS A 260 -8.90 -9.90 -9.54
CA LYS A 260 -9.12 -8.44 -9.53
C LYS A 260 -9.22 -7.79 -10.91
N ARG A 261 -8.33 -8.17 -11.86
CA ARG A 261 -8.32 -7.59 -13.21
C ARG A 261 -9.58 -7.94 -13.97
N ASP A 262 -9.96 -9.21 -13.93
CA ASP A 262 -11.16 -9.70 -14.61
C ASP A 262 -12.43 -9.17 -13.97
N LEU A 263 -12.47 -9.11 -12.64
CA LEU A 263 -13.56 -8.51 -11.89
C LEU A 263 -13.76 -7.04 -12.28
N GLY A 264 -12.68 -6.23 -12.25
CA GLY A 264 -12.75 -4.81 -12.60
C GLY A 264 -13.29 -4.59 -14.00
N ARG A 265 -12.89 -5.42 -14.97
CA ARG A 265 -13.38 -5.39 -16.33
C ARG A 265 -14.87 -5.77 -16.41
N ILE A 266 -15.26 -6.90 -15.83
CA ILE A 266 -16.65 -7.38 -15.85
C ILE A 266 -17.59 -6.38 -15.17
N VAL A 267 -17.22 -5.87 -13.99
CA VAL A 267 -18.01 -4.90 -13.26
C VAL A 267 -18.14 -3.59 -14.03
N LYS A 268 -17.06 -3.14 -14.69
CA LYS A 268 -17.09 -1.96 -15.56
C LYS A 268 -17.98 -2.15 -16.79
N GLU A 269 -17.96 -3.34 -17.40
CA GLU A 269 -18.81 -3.69 -18.53
C GLU A 269 -20.30 -3.68 -18.16
N GLU A 270 -20.65 -4.19 -16.99
CA GLU A 270 -22.05 -4.38 -16.58
C GLU A 270 -22.65 -3.18 -15.81
N LEU A 271 -21.85 -2.47 -15.01
CA LEU A 271 -22.29 -1.33 -14.19
C LEU A 271 -21.81 0.02 -14.73
N GLY A 272 -20.85 0.03 -15.66
CA GLY A 272 -20.39 1.27 -16.27
C GLY A 272 -21.47 1.86 -17.18
N PRO A 273 -21.64 3.19 -17.25
CA PRO A 273 -22.40 3.79 -18.34
C PRO A 273 -21.78 3.30 -19.64
N SER A 274 -22.58 3.12 -20.67
CA SER A 274 -22.13 2.78 -22.03
C SER A 274 -21.05 3.78 -22.47
N SER A 275 -19.83 3.54 -22.01
CA SER A 275 -18.66 4.42 -22.21
C SER A 275 -18.23 4.46 -23.68
N LEU A 276 -18.86 3.66 -24.53
CA LEU A 276 -18.76 3.73 -25.96
C LEU A 276 -19.42 5.01 -26.52
N ASP A 277 -20.42 5.56 -25.83
CA ASP A 277 -21.17 6.73 -26.30
C ASP A 277 -20.58 8.08 -25.85
N CYS A 278 -19.74 8.11 -24.80
CA CYS A 278 -19.13 9.36 -24.31
C CYS A 278 -17.76 9.11 -23.66
N PRO A 279 -16.64 9.11 -24.43
CA PRO A 279 -15.29 8.94 -23.87
C PRO A 279 -14.86 10.04 -22.88
N GLN A 280 -15.54 11.18 -22.88
CA GLN A 280 -15.21 12.38 -22.08
C GLN A 280 -16.11 12.58 -20.85
N ALA A 281 -17.15 11.77 -20.65
CA ALA A 281 -17.93 11.87 -19.44
C ALA A 281 -17.09 11.45 -18.24
N LYS A 282 -16.81 12.40 -17.31
CA LYS A 282 -16.32 12.11 -15.97
C LYS A 282 -17.35 11.20 -15.29
N SER A 283 -17.27 9.88 -15.55
CA SER A 283 -18.17 8.92 -14.94
C SER A 283 -17.83 8.81 -13.47
N SER A 284 -18.64 9.40 -12.62
CA SER A 284 -18.71 8.96 -11.23
C SER A 284 -19.10 7.49 -11.29
N SER A 285 -18.15 6.59 -11.04
CA SER A 285 -18.43 5.16 -11.02
C SER A 285 -19.50 4.90 -9.98
N SER A 286 -20.60 4.24 -10.39
CA SER A 286 -21.71 3.86 -9.52
C SER A 286 -21.34 2.79 -8.49
N TYR A 287 -20.11 2.29 -8.55
CA TYR A 287 -19.60 1.22 -7.69
C TYR A 287 -18.20 1.55 -7.14
N ASN A 288 -17.84 0.90 -6.04
CA ASN A 288 -16.50 0.97 -5.44
C ASN A 288 -15.98 -0.44 -5.14
N ILE A 289 -14.78 -0.76 -5.60
CA ILE A 289 -14.09 -2.02 -5.31
C ILE A 289 -13.17 -1.77 -4.10
N SER A 290 -13.34 -2.57 -3.05
CA SER A 290 -12.68 -2.34 -1.76
C SER A 290 -11.17 -2.65 -1.74
N THR A 291 -10.66 -3.38 -2.73
CA THR A 291 -9.23 -3.67 -2.84
C THR A 291 -8.51 -2.57 -3.59
N SER A 292 -7.44 -2.05 -3.03
CA SER A 292 -6.54 -1.13 -3.73
C SER A 292 -5.73 -1.88 -4.80
N ILE A 293 -5.37 -1.21 -5.88
CA ILE A 293 -4.35 -1.69 -6.82
C ILE A 293 -3.00 -1.52 -6.12
N ARG A 294 -2.14 -2.52 -6.17
CA ARG A 294 -0.77 -2.36 -5.68
C ARG A 294 -0.11 -1.22 -6.47
N LEU A 295 0.71 -0.43 -5.80
CA LEU A 295 1.34 0.74 -6.42
C LEU A 295 2.19 0.34 -7.65
N ASN A 296 2.93 -0.76 -7.56
CA ASN A 296 3.74 -1.31 -8.65
C ASN A 296 2.92 -1.82 -9.86
N ASP A 297 1.63 -2.14 -9.67
CA ASP A 297 0.73 -2.55 -10.76
C ASP A 297 0.06 -1.35 -11.45
N THR A 298 0.24 -0.14 -10.93
CA THR A 298 -0.31 1.07 -11.56
C THR A 298 0.51 1.44 -12.80
N PRO A 299 -0.11 1.95 -13.87
CA PRO A 299 0.59 2.19 -15.14
C PRO A 299 1.79 3.14 -15.01
N LEU A 300 1.65 4.21 -14.22
CA LEU A 300 2.71 5.20 -14.01
C LEU A 300 3.91 4.58 -13.29
N VAL A 301 3.69 3.92 -12.15
CA VAL A 301 4.77 3.36 -11.34
C VAL A 301 5.35 2.10 -11.98
N SER A 302 4.53 1.26 -12.61
CA SER A 302 5.00 0.12 -13.38
C SER A 302 5.98 0.55 -14.49
N SER A 303 5.74 1.70 -15.14
CA SER A 303 6.68 2.24 -16.13
C SER A 303 7.99 2.71 -15.49
N ALA A 304 7.94 3.34 -14.31
CA ALA A 304 9.15 3.72 -13.56
C ALA A 304 9.99 2.49 -13.21
N LEU A 305 9.38 1.45 -12.65
CA LEU A 305 10.07 0.22 -12.28
C LEU A 305 10.66 -0.51 -13.52
N LEU A 306 9.97 -0.50 -14.66
CA LEU A 306 10.49 -1.02 -15.92
C LEU A 306 11.70 -0.21 -16.41
N LEU A 307 11.66 1.12 -16.31
CA LEU A 307 12.81 1.98 -16.64
C LEU A 307 14.01 1.70 -15.73
N LEU A 308 13.78 1.51 -14.43
CA LEU A 308 14.84 1.16 -13.47
C LEU A 308 15.38 -0.25 -13.72
N SER A 309 14.55 -1.17 -14.19
CA SER A 309 14.99 -2.53 -14.54
C SER A 309 15.91 -2.60 -15.78
N LEU A 310 16.03 -1.51 -16.56
CA LEU A 310 17.05 -1.40 -17.61
C LEU A 310 18.49 -1.47 -17.11
N ASN A 311 18.72 -1.40 -15.81
CA ASN A 311 20.04 -1.65 -15.21
C ASN A 311 20.43 -3.13 -15.17
N PHE A 312 19.51 -4.05 -15.39
CA PHE A 312 19.84 -5.47 -15.57
C PHE A 312 20.31 -5.72 -17.00
N ASN A 313 21.29 -6.59 -17.16
CA ASN A 313 21.91 -6.82 -18.47
C ASN A 313 20.91 -7.30 -19.54
N GLN A 314 19.88 -8.02 -19.14
CA GLN A 314 18.90 -8.61 -20.04
C GLN A 314 17.50 -8.55 -19.42
N LEU A 315 16.51 -8.29 -20.27
CA LEU A 315 15.10 -8.31 -19.90
C LEU A 315 14.27 -9.12 -20.91
N PRO A 316 13.13 -9.70 -20.48
CA PRO A 316 12.18 -10.31 -21.41
C PRO A 316 11.68 -9.31 -22.45
N LEU A 317 11.50 -9.76 -23.69
CA LEU A 317 10.96 -8.94 -24.79
C LEU A 317 9.64 -8.25 -24.40
N GLU A 318 8.78 -8.92 -23.65
CA GLU A 318 7.51 -8.36 -23.18
C GLU A 318 7.71 -7.05 -22.39
N ASN A 319 8.74 -6.97 -21.54
CA ASN A 319 9.04 -5.77 -20.76
C ASN A 319 9.39 -4.58 -21.64
N PHE A 320 10.19 -4.80 -22.68
CA PHE A 320 10.49 -3.76 -23.67
C PHE A 320 9.25 -3.33 -24.47
N CYS A 321 8.41 -4.28 -24.87
CA CYS A 321 7.14 -3.96 -25.54
C CYS A 321 6.21 -3.14 -24.63
N ARG A 322 6.09 -3.52 -23.36
CA ARG A 322 5.31 -2.75 -22.36
C ARG A 322 5.87 -1.33 -22.20
N LEU A 323 7.19 -1.20 -22.14
CA LEU A 323 7.85 0.09 -22.00
C LEU A 323 7.62 0.96 -23.23
N LEU A 324 7.82 0.43 -24.46
CA LEU A 324 7.62 1.17 -25.71
C LEU A 324 6.17 1.64 -25.90
N ASN A 325 5.20 0.90 -25.38
CA ASN A 325 3.78 1.28 -25.39
C ASN A 325 3.38 2.23 -24.24
N SER A 326 4.28 2.49 -23.29
CA SER A 326 3.99 3.37 -22.15
C SER A 326 4.09 4.86 -22.54
N PRO A 327 3.11 5.70 -22.19
CA PRO A 327 3.17 7.15 -22.42
C PRO A 327 4.01 7.91 -21.38
N PHE A 328 4.54 7.21 -20.37
CA PHE A 328 5.13 7.83 -19.16
C PHE A 328 6.65 7.97 -19.22
N TRP A 329 7.27 8.01 -20.39
CA TRP A 329 8.70 8.20 -20.52
C TRP A 329 9.09 8.77 -21.89
N GLY A 330 10.35 9.20 -22.03
CA GLY A 330 10.92 9.69 -23.27
C GLY A 330 10.67 11.19 -23.49
N ARG A 331 11.70 11.89 -23.94
CA ARG A 331 11.64 13.33 -24.18
C ARG A 331 11.21 13.68 -25.61
N ASN A 332 11.64 12.94 -26.61
CA ASN A 332 11.46 13.28 -28.02
C ASN A 332 11.03 12.10 -28.91
N SER A 333 10.85 10.92 -28.35
CA SER A 333 10.49 9.76 -29.15
C SER A 333 9.03 9.85 -29.61
N THR A 334 8.82 9.89 -30.90
CA THR A 334 7.48 9.82 -31.47
C THR A 334 6.89 8.42 -31.29
N LEU A 335 5.58 8.29 -31.27
CA LEU A 335 4.90 6.98 -31.26
C LEU A 335 5.36 6.10 -32.44
N LEU A 336 5.66 6.71 -33.58
CA LEU A 336 6.18 6.00 -34.75
C LEU A 336 7.55 5.37 -34.50
N THR A 337 8.50 6.12 -33.90
CA THR A 337 9.82 5.60 -33.54
C THR A 337 9.71 4.40 -32.62
N ARG A 338 8.85 4.46 -31.62
CA ARG A 338 8.59 3.36 -30.68
C ARG A 338 7.97 2.14 -31.34
N ALA A 339 7.01 2.34 -32.22
CA ALA A 339 6.42 1.26 -33.03
C ALA A 339 7.43 0.58 -33.95
N ILE A 340 8.31 1.36 -34.59
CA ILE A 340 9.40 0.83 -35.42
C ILE A 340 10.38 0.03 -34.57
N THR A 341 10.78 0.54 -33.41
CA THR A 341 11.67 -0.13 -32.45
C THR A 341 11.06 -1.45 -31.99
N GLU A 342 9.78 -1.45 -31.60
CA GLU A 342 9.08 -2.66 -31.17
C GLU A 342 9.08 -3.72 -32.30
N LYS A 343 8.76 -3.32 -33.54
CA LYS A 343 8.79 -4.23 -34.67
C LYS A 343 10.18 -4.83 -34.90
N LYS A 344 11.24 -4.02 -34.79
CA LYS A 344 12.61 -4.50 -34.90
C LYS A 344 12.99 -5.49 -33.81
N LEU A 345 12.67 -5.19 -32.55
CA LEU A 345 12.94 -6.08 -31.43
C LEU A 345 12.23 -7.44 -31.58
N ARG A 346 10.99 -7.44 -32.07
CA ARG A 346 10.25 -8.69 -32.36
C ARG A 346 10.90 -9.50 -33.45
N ASN A 347 11.50 -8.83 -34.46
CA ASN A 347 12.18 -9.49 -35.59
C ASN A 347 13.51 -10.11 -35.17
N LEU A 348 14.14 -9.70 -34.07
CA LEU A 348 15.37 -10.31 -33.56
C LEU A 348 15.18 -11.79 -33.15
N ALA A 349 13.93 -12.21 -32.91
CA ALA A 349 13.58 -13.56 -32.42
C ALA A 349 14.38 -14.00 -31.18
N GLN A 350 14.87 -13.03 -30.38
CA GLN A 350 15.62 -13.25 -29.14
C GLN A 350 14.73 -12.98 -27.93
N ASN A 351 14.85 -13.80 -26.90
CA ASN A 351 14.22 -13.59 -25.61
C ASN A 351 15.01 -14.38 -24.54
N PRO A 352 15.65 -13.72 -23.55
CA PRO A 352 15.67 -12.28 -23.28
C PRO A 352 16.51 -11.44 -24.25
N ILE A 353 16.27 -10.12 -24.29
CA ILE A 353 17.02 -9.14 -25.07
C ILE A 353 17.98 -8.38 -24.15
N SER A 354 19.19 -8.06 -24.65
CA SER A 354 20.11 -7.22 -23.86
C SER A 354 19.70 -5.74 -23.92
N ASN A 355 19.97 -5.02 -22.84
CA ASN A 355 19.69 -3.58 -22.78
C ASN A 355 20.51 -2.79 -23.80
N ALA A 356 21.74 -3.22 -24.06
CA ALA A 356 22.57 -2.62 -25.10
C ALA A 356 21.89 -2.73 -26.49
N GLU A 357 21.32 -3.89 -26.80
CA GLU A 357 20.59 -4.09 -28.06
C GLU A 357 19.32 -3.23 -28.11
N PHE A 358 18.57 -3.14 -27.03
CA PHE A 358 17.41 -2.26 -26.95
C PHE A 358 17.78 -0.79 -27.23
N ILE A 359 18.85 -0.27 -26.62
CA ILE A 359 19.31 1.10 -26.81
C ILE A 359 19.77 1.30 -28.25
N ASN A 360 20.51 0.35 -28.82
CA ASN A 360 20.96 0.42 -30.19
C ASN A 360 19.79 0.47 -31.20
N GLN A 361 18.76 -0.35 -30.99
CA GLN A 361 17.56 -0.36 -31.83
C GLN A 361 16.73 0.91 -31.69
N LEU A 362 16.66 1.48 -30.48
CA LEU A 362 16.01 2.76 -30.25
C LEU A 362 16.74 3.89 -30.97
N GLU A 363 18.04 3.99 -30.79
CA GLU A 363 18.90 4.97 -31.44
C GLU A 363 18.83 4.90 -32.96
N PHE A 364 18.91 3.70 -33.54
CA PHE A 364 18.77 3.49 -34.97
C PHE A 364 17.40 3.93 -35.50
N SER A 365 16.35 3.71 -34.72
CA SER A 365 14.99 4.12 -35.09
C SER A 365 14.78 5.64 -34.96
N GLU A 366 15.45 6.31 -34.04
CA GLU A 366 15.47 7.77 -33.94
C GLU A 366 16.19 8.40 -35.11
N LYS A 367 17.39 7.90 -35.46
CA LYS A 367 18.17 8.38 -36.62
C LYS A 367 17.44 8.18 -37.95
N SER A 368 16.67 7.11 -38.10
CA SER A 368 15.91 6.83 -39.32
C SER A 368 14.75 7.82 -39.55
N ASN A 369 14.28 8.48 -38.52
CA ASN A 369 13.16 9.42 -38.56
C ASN A 369 13.58 10.90 -38.61
N ILE A 370 14.85 11.20 -38.32
CA ILE A 370 15.40 12.56 -38.39
C ILE A 370 16.25 12.67 -39.66
N SER A 371 15.86 13.53 -40.56
CA SER A 371 16.66 13.92 -41.73
C SER A 371 17.81 14.85 -41.30
N SER A 372 18.74 14.35 -40.47
CA SER A 372 19.94 15.09 -40.06
C SER A 372 21.17 14.59 -40.81
N ASP A 373 21.95 15.53 -41.31
CA ASP A 373 23.15 15.30 -42.19
C ASP A 373 24.34 14.62 -41.48
N ASP A 374 24.20 14.21 -40.20
CA ASP A 374 25.29 13.53 -39.48
C ASP A 374 24.84 12.20 -38.86
N PRO A 375 25.00 11.08 -39.59
CA PRO A 375 24.61 9.74 -39.12
C PRO A 375 25.48 9.17 -38.00
N GLN A 376 26.61 9.83 -37.64
CA GLN A 376 27.52 9.35 -36.58
C GLN A 376 27.28 9.98 -35.21
N LYS A 377 26.40 10.95 -35.10
CA LYS A 377 26.13 11.62 -33.82
C LYS A 377 25.25 10.74 -32.96
N GLU A 378 25.85 10.11 -31.97
CA GLU A 378 25.11 9.42 -30.90
C GLU A 378 24.09 10.35 -30.26
N SER A 379 22.86 9.89 -30.04
CA SER A 379 21.86 10.64 -29.34
C SER A 379 22.38 10.95 -27.90
N ALA A 380 22.31 12.23 -27.50
CA ALA A 380 22.76 12.63 -26.17
C ALA A 380 22.06 11.79 -25.07
N PHE A 381 20.80 11.44 -25.30
CA PHE A 381 20.00 10.55 -24.45
C PHE A 381 20.62 9.15 -24.30
N CYS A 382 21.02 8.50 -25.40
CA CYS A 382 21.61 7.15 -25.34
C CYS A 382 22.98 7.15 -24.65
N ARG A 383 23.76 8.22 -24.81
CA ARG A 383 25.04 8.41 -24.12
C ARG A 383 24.84 8.58 -22.64
N GLU A 384 23.98 9.52 -22.23
CA GLU A 384 23.66 9.76 -20.80
C GLU A 384 23.14 8.49 -20.12
N ALA A 385 22.28 7.71 -20.80
CA ALA A 385 21.77 6.45 -20.28
C ALA A 385 22.90 5.40 -20.09
N ARG A 386 23.84 5.27 -21.05
CA ARG A 386 24.97 4.34 -20.92
C ARG A 386 25.92 4.73 -19.78
N ASP A 387 26.25 6.01 -19.66
CA ASP A 387 27.12 6.52 -18.59
C ASP A 387 26.51 6.30 -17.21
N LEU A 388 25.19 6.46 -17.11
CA LEU A 388 24.47 6.20 -15.88
C LEU A 388 24.50 4.72 -15.49
N PHE A 389 24.22 3.81 -16.43
CA PHE A 389 24.24 2.36 -16.18
C PHE A 389 25.61 1.87 -15.73
N ALA A 390 26.70 2.47 -16.20
CA ALA A 390 28.06 2.13 -15.77
C ALA A 390 28.31 2.47 -14.28
N ARG A 391 27.60 3.46 -13.72
CA ARG A 391 27.74 3.86 -12.30
C ARG A 391 26.97 2.96 -11.32
N MET A 392 26.12 2.05 -11.80
CA MET A 392 25.21 1.22 -10.98
C MET A 392 25.86 -0.08 -10.43
N SER A 393 27.17 -0.23 -10.49
CA SER A 393 27.88 -1.49 -10.14
C SER A 393 28.24 -1.65 -8.67
N SER A 394 28.11 -0.62 -7.84
CA SER A 394 28.53 -0.62 -6.42
C SER A 394 27.37 -0.91 -5.46
N LYS A 395 27.71 -1.32 -4.22
CA LYS A 395 26.76 -1.36 -3.11
C LYS A 395 26.61 0.04 -2.52
N ASN A 396 25.39 0.54 -2.43
CA ASN A 396 25.08 1.87 -1.93
C ASN A 396 24.08 1.82 -0.77
N SER A 397 23.95 2.93 -0.04
CA SER A 397 22.86 3.15 0.91
C SER A 397 21.53 3.27 0.16
N PHE A 398 20.43 3.20 0.90
CA PHE A 398 19.10 3.34 0.28
C PHE A 398 18.88 4.76 -0.28
N SER A 399 19.35 5.79 0.43
CA SER A 399 19.28 7.18 -0.06
C SER A 399 20.11 7.41 -1.33
N ASP A 400 21.35 6.86 -1.39
CA ASP A 400 22.17 6.96 -2.60
C ASP A 400 21.50 6.28 -3.80
N TRP A 401 20.86 5.11 -3.59
CA TRP A 401 20.09 4.45 -4.64
C TRP A 401 18.92 5.30 -5.13
N ILE A 402 18.19 5.98 -4.23
CA ILE A 402 17.10 6.86 -4.65
C ILE A 402 17.59 8.01 -5.51
N LEU A 403 18.72 8.62 -5.16
CA LEU A 403 19.30 9.69 -5.98
C LEU A 403 19.65 9.18 -7.39
N LEU A 404 20.27 8.01 -7.50
CA LEU A 404 20.60 7.40 -8.78
C LEU A 404 19.33 7.01 -9.57
N PHE A 405 18.31 6.48 -8.91
CA PHE A 405 17.03 6.14 -9.55
C PHE A 405 16.28 7.37 -10.04
N GLN A 406 16.26 8.45 -9.26
CA GLN A 406 15.64 9.71 -9.66
C GLN A 406 16.41 10.34 -10.86
N GLU A 407 17.74 10.32 -10.84
CA GLU A 407 18.56 10.78 -11.96
C GLU A 407 18.25 9.96 -13.23
N GLN A 408 18.19 8.63 -13.12
CA GLN A 408 17.85 7.75 -14.24
C GLN A 408 16.46 8.05 -14.82
N LEU A 409 15.45 8.15 -13.95
CA LEU A 409 14.08 8.45 -14.35
C LEU A 409 13.97 9.81 -15.03
N ALA A 410 14.71 10.82 -14.53
CA ALA A 410 14.76 12.15 -15.13
C ALA A 410 15.44 12.15 -16.52
N ILE A 411 16.57 11.44 -16.67
CA ILE A 411 17.26 11.29 -17.96
C ILE A 411 16.33 10.59 -18.96
N LEU A 412 15.67 9.52 -18.55
CA LEU A 412 14.73 8.76 -19.37
C LEU A 412 13.39 9.47 -19.59
N GLY A 413 13.20 10.68 -19.01
CA GLY A 413 12.04 11.53 -19.23
C GLY A 413 10.75 11.05 -18.57
N TRP A 414 10.84 10.32 -17.46
CA TRP A 414 9.69 9.96 -16.64
C TRP A 414 9.27 11.14 -15.74
N PRO A 415 7.98 11.41 -15.53
CA PRO A 415 6.78 10.65 -15.87
C PRO A 415 6.16 10.95 -17.26
N GLY A 416 6.94 11.44 -18.21
CA GLY A 416 6.50 11.82 -19.55
C GLY A 416 6.30 13.32 -19.69
N GLN A 417 5.98 13.77 -20.92
CA GLN A 417 5.83 15.21 -21.24
C GLN A 417 4.38 15.71 -21.14
N ARG A 418 3.42 14.82 -21.04
CA ARG A 418 2.01 15.20 -20.92
C ARG A 418 1.60 15.45 -19.48
N ASP A 419 0.60 16.29 -19.29
CA ASP A 419 0.00 16.49 -17.97
C ASP A 419 -0.59 15.21 -17.42
N LEU A 420 -0.35 14.96 -16.13
CA LEU A 420 -0.93 13.83 -15.40
C LEU A 420 -2.39 14.13 -15.05
N ASN A 421 -3.26 13.18 -15.26
CA ASN A 421 -4.62 13.29 -14.74
C ASN A 421 -4.66 13.06 -13.22
N ASP A 422 -5.83 13.33 -12.58
CA ASP A 422 -5.98 13.24 -11.11
C ASP A 422 -5.62 11.87 -10.53
N ALA A 423 -5.85 10.79 -11.27
CA ALA A 423 -5.50 9.43 -10.82
C ALA A 423 -4.00 9.17 -10.93
N GLU A 424 -3.37 9.60 -12.01
CA GLU A 424 -1.93 9.50 -12.25
C GLU A 424 -1.15 10.39 -11.28
N TYR A 425 -1.63 11.61 -11.01
CA TYR A 425 -1.03 12.49 -10.01
C TYR A 425 -1.06 11.86 -8.61
N ARG A 426 -2.16 11.19 -8.23
CA ARG A 426 -2.21 10.45 -6.97
C ARG A 426 -1.21 9.29 -6.94
N GLN A 427 -1.01 8.56 -8.04
CA GLN A 427 0.01 7.52 -8.14
C GLN A 427 1.42 8.11 -7.98
N TYR A 428 1.68 9.26 -8.59
CA TYR A 428 2.94 9.98 -8.44
C TYR A 428 3.22 10.40 -7.00
N GLN A 429 2.23 10.95 -6.30
CA GLN A 429 2.36 11.28 -4.87
C GLN A 429 2.61 10.04 -4.00
N GLN A 430 1.94 8.94 -4.28
CA GLN A 430 2.19 7.68 -3.58
C GLN A 430 3.58 7.11 -3.87
N TRP A 431 4.09 7.29 -5.07
CA TRP A 431 5.47 6.96 -5.42
C TRP A 431 6.47 7.77 -4.58
N LEU A 432 6.30 9.09 -4.48
CA LEU A 432 7.16 9.93 -3.64
C LEU A 432 7.13 9.49 -2.18
N ASN A 433 5.95 9.22 -1.62
CA ASN A 433 5.81 8.69 -0.26
C ASN A 433 6.49 7.31 -0.08
N ALA A 434 6.50 6.47 -1.12
CA ALA A 434 7.22 5.20 -1.09
C ALA A 434 8.74 5.42 -1.06
N LEU A 435 9.25 6.38 -1.84
CA LEU A 435 10.67 6.76 -1.81
C LEU A 435 11.11 7.32 -0.43
N GLU A 436 10.28 8.14 0.20
CA GLU A 436 10.56 8.65 1.56
C GLU A 436 10.68 7.51 2.58
N ARG A 437 9.74 6.56 2.54
CA ARG A 437 9.81 5.37 3.39
C ARG A 437 11.04 4.52 3.09
N TYR A 438 11.42 4.41 1.83
CA TYR A 438 12.61 3.68 1.42
C TYR A 438 13.91 4.33 1.97
N ILE A 439 14.02 5.67 1.95
CA ILE A 439 15.14 6.42 2.52
C ILE A 439 15.26 6.16 4.03
N SER A 440 14.13 6.01 4.74
CA SER A 440 14.15 5.73 6.19
C SER A 440 14.88 4.43 6.55
N LEU A 441 15.06 3.51 5.58
CA LEU A 441 15.82 2.27 5.76
C LEU A 441 17.32 2.49 6.00
N ASP A 442 17.85 3.67 5.71
CA ASP A 442 19.24 4.03 6.02
C ASP A 442 19.56 3.97 7.51
N GLN A 443 18.53 4.04 8.37
CA GLN A 443 18.69 3.82 9.82
C GLN A 443 19.27 2.44 10.14
N LEU A 444 19.13 1.46 9.23
CA LEU A 444 19.75 0.14 9.36
C LEU A 444 21.24 0.13 8.99
N SER A 445 21.77 1.25 8.45
CA SER A 445 23.17 1.38 8.00
C SER A 445 23.62 0.26 7.06
N LEU A 446 22.71 -0.28 6.25
CA LEU A 446 22.96 -1.34 5.29
C LEU A 446 23.41 -0.75 3.94
N LYS A 447 24.33 -1.45 3.27
CA LYS A 447 24.66 -1.22 1.87
C LYS A 447 24.17 -2.38 1.04
N VAL A 448 23.28 -2.10 0.10
CA VAL A 448 22.60 -3.11 -0.70
C VAL A 448 23.02 -3.06 -2.16
N THR A 449 22.90 -4.20 -2.86
CA THR A 449 23.14 -4.27 -4.31
C THR A 449 21.98 -3.62 -5.08
N LEU A 450 22.18 -3.30 -6.36
CA LEU A 450 21.12 -2.83 -7.23
C LEU A 450 19.90 -3.78 -7.23
N GLN A 451 20.16 -5.08 -7.28
CA GLN A 451 19.10 -6.09 -7.32
C GLN A 451 18.26 -6.07 -6.02
N ASP A 452 18.94 -6.01 -4.86
CA ASP A 452 18.26 -5.91 -3.58
C ASP A 452 17.52 -4.57 -3.45
N ALA A 453 18.14 -3.47 -3.91
CA ALA A 453 17.56 -2.14 -3.89
C ALA A 453 16.22 -2.07 -4.68
N LEU A 454 16.21 -2.61 -5.90
CA LEU A 454 15.00 -2.64 -6.74
C LEU A 454 13.93 -3.62 -6.25
N ARG A 455 14.35 -4.69 -5.57
CA ARG A 455 13.41 -5.65 -4.98
C ARG A 455 12.69 -5.06 -3.76
N GLN A 456 13.36 -4.21 -3.00
CA GLN A 456 12.81 -3.58 -1.80
C GLN A 456 11.99 -2.32 -2.10
N LEU A 457 12.18 -1.74 -3.27
CA LEU A 457 11.42 -0.59 -3.75
C LEU A 457 10.05 -1.03 -4.31
#